data_50fdf6bffdc47342ab606a1f3b7e088e
#
_entry.id   50fdf6bffdc47342ab606a1f3b7e088e
#
_cell.length_a   1.000
_cell.length_b   1.000
_cell.length_c   1.000
_cell.angle_alpha   90.00
_cell.angle_beta   90.00
_cell.angle_gamma   90.00
#
_symmetry.space_group_name_H-M   'P 1'
#
loop_
_entity.id
_entity.type
_entity.pdbx_description
1 polymer ?
#
loop_
_entity_poly.entity_id
_entity_poly.type
_entity_poly.pdbx_seq_one_letter_code
_entity_poly.pdbx_strand_id
1 'polypeptide(L)'
;MAVLVAQIVAASVLIASLHARLPTPHEAATEHRTIHTVSLGSSRTDVLLHRVRADLGDSVSAVERFWGTDWTREITVVATGTLAQFGTEAHLDPRRQWGDIAAVAVADQVDLAGRVASGQRIVLAPGAADMSDSALRIVVTHELFHLAARTGTALDAPRWLTEGVADFVARPPAPVPRTARADTALPTDADLDQPGPQRSTGYDRAWWFARFVADAYGVDGLRRLYTRACGPGHADLGTAVREALGVDSVELQSRWAAWLTG
;
A
#
# COMPACT_ATOMS: atom_id res chain seq x y z
N MET A 1 1.76 -10.85 17.45
CA MET A 1 2.00 -9.54 16.81
C MET A 1 2.30 -9.80 15.34
N ALA A 2 1.37 -9.45 14.46
CA ALA A 2 1.60 -9.49 13.03
C ALA A 2 2.00 -8.09 12.58
N VAL A 3 3.22 -7.94 12.11
CA VAL A 3 3.71 -6.73 11.45
C VAL A 3 3.50 -6.93 9.96
N LEU A 4 2.57 -6.18 9.37
CA LEU A 4 2.45 -6.10 7.92
C LEU A 4 3.56 -5.15 7.46
N VAL A 5 4.60 -5.70 6.86
CA VAL A 5 5.75 -4.92 6.38
C VAL A 5 5.58 -4.69 4.88
N ALA A 6 5.20 -3.47 4.50
CA ALA A 6 5.26 -3.04 3.12
C ALA A 6 6.69 -2.61 2.78
N GLN A 7 7.29 -3.29 1.82
CA GLN A 7 8.62 -2.95 1.31
C GLN A 7 8.46 -2.24 -0.02
N ILE A 8 8.50 -0.91 -0.03
CA ILE A 8 8.55 -0.16 -1.28
C ILE A 8 10.02 0.05 -1.65
N VAL A 9 10.47 -0.71 -2.62
CA VAL A 9 11.74 -0.42 -3.30
C VAL A 9 11.51 0.79 -4.20
N ALA A 10 12.37 1.79 -4.08
CA ALA A 10 12.33 2.97 -4.93
C ALA A 10 12.48 2.58 -6.40
N ALA A 11 11.36 2.43 -7.10
CA ALA A 11 11.36 2.32 -8.55
C ALA A 11 11.72 3.70 -9.11
N SER A 12 12.78 3.77 -9.90
CA SER A 12 13.18 4.98 -10.62
C SER A 12 12.07 5.33 -11.63
N VAL A 13 11.19 6.23 -11.26
CA VAL A 13 10.15 6.77 -12.14
C VAL A 13 10.78 7.84 -13.00
N LEU A 14 10.98 7.57 -14.29
CA LEU A 14 11.22 8.61 -15.29
C LEU A 14 9.91 9.40 -15.46
N ILE A 15 9.84 10.58 -14.86
CA ILE A 15 8.69 11.49 -14.97
C ILE A 15 8.95 12.41 -16.17
N ALA A 16 8.14 12.24 -17.21
CA ALA A 16 7.98 13.28 -18.25
C ALA A 16 7.24 14.46 -17.63
N SER A 17 7.88 15.63 -17.64
CA SER A 17 7.34 16.88 -17.08
C SER A 17 6.10 17.33 -17.87
N LEU A 18 4.91 17.20 -17.32
CA LEU A 18 3.73 17.92 -17.75
C LEU A 18 3.46 19.06 -16.75
N HIS A 19 3.31 20.28 -17.28
CA HIS A 19 3.04 21.49 -16.50
C HIS A 19 1.75 21.35 -15.71
N ALA A 20 1.85 21.25 -14.39
CA ALA A 20 0.72 21.21 -13.48
C ALA A 20 0.27 22.64 -13.12
N ARG A 21 -1.04 22.92 -13.28
CA ARG A 21 -1.71 24.07 -12.68
C ARG A 21 -1.59 23.96 -11.16
N LEU A 22 -1.33 25.09 -10.49
CA LEU A 22 -1.34 25.20 -9.05
C LEU A 22 -2.69 24.74 -8.49
N PRO A 23 -2.75 23.77 -7.59
CA PRO A 23 -3.99 23.38 -6.93
C PRO A 23 -4.37 24.41 -5.88
N THR A 24 -5.66 24.74 -5.84
CA THR A 24 -6.29 25.42 -4.69
C THR A 24 -6.18 24.55 -3.44
N PRO A 25 -6.04 25.12 -2.24
CA PRO A 25 -5.87 24.33 -1.02
C PRO A 25 -7.12 23.48 -0.75
N HIS A 26 -7.00 22.15 -0.81
CA HIS A 26 -8.02 21.21 -0.39
C HIS A 26 -7.94 21.01 1.13
N GLU A 27 -8.52 21.92 1.90
CA GLU A 27 -8.76 21.74 3.35
C GLU A 27 -9.87 20.71 3.65
N ALA A 28 -10.65 20.31 2.64
CA ALA A 28 -11.90 19.59 2.83
C ALA A 28 -11.77 18.10 3.20
N ALA A 29 -10.67 17.41 2.86
CA ALA A 29 -10.57 15.95 3.07
C ALA A 29 -10.11 15.54 4.48
N THR A 30 -9.52 16.44 5.25
CA THR A 30 -9.07 16.19 6.63
C THR A 30 -10.03 16.70 7.70
N GLU A 31 -11.15 17.33 7.33
CA GLU A 31 -12.11 17.91 8.29
C GLU A 31 -12.67 16.92 9.31
N HIS A 32 -12.57 15.62 9.05
CA HIS A 32 -13.08 14.56 9.94
C HIS A 32 -12.01 13.65 10.52
N ARG A 33 -10.71 13.94 10.30
CA ARG A 33 -9.59 13.13 10.79
C ARG A 33 -8.59 13.99 11.56
N THR A 34 -8.14 13.47 12.70
CA THR A 34 -7.09 14.09 13.51
C THR A 34 -5.73 13.54 13.11
N ILE A 35 -4.81 14.42 12.76
CA ILE A 35 -3.46 14.06 12.32
C ILE A 35 -2.47 14.36 13.43
N HIS A 36 -1.80 13.31 13.91
CA HIS A 36 -0.72 13.38 14.87
C HIS A 36 0.62 13.14 14.18
N THR A 37 1.61 13.96 14.44
CA THR A 37 2.98 13.77 13.93
C THR A 37 3.96 13.73 15.07
N VAL A 38 4.86 12.74 15.05
CA VAL A 38 5.92 12.54 16.05
C VAL A 38 7.28 12.54 15.36
N SER A 39 8.13 13.47 15.76
CA SER A 39 9.51 13.56 15.26
C SER A 39 10.45 12.94 16.29
N LEU A 40 11.16 11.88 15.92
CA LEU A 40 12.12 11.19 16.78
C LEU A 40 13.58 11.48 16.36
N GLY A 41 13.79 12.55 15.59
CA GLY A 41 15.10 12.89 15.08
C GLY A 41 15.46 14.35 15.25
N SER A 42 15.88 14.98 14.16
CA SER A 42 16.34 16.36 14.07
C SER A 42 15.41 17.18 13.17
N SER A 43 15.85 18.40 12.81
CA SER A 43 15.19 19.24 11.80
C SER A 43 14.89 18.51 10.47
N ARG A 44 15.67 17.49 10.12
CA ARG A 44 15.44 16.67 8.93
C ARG A 44 14.13 15.88 9.03
N THR A 45 13.83 15.30 10.19
CA THR A 45 12.55 14.61 10.44
C THR A 45 11.38 15.58 10.52
N ASP A 46 11.60 16.80 11.03
CA ASP A 46 10.56 17.84 11.07
C ASP A 46 10.18 18.29 9.65
N VAL A 47 11.17 18.49 8.78
CA VAL A 47 10.95 18.81 7.35
C VAL A 47 10.23 17.67 6.64
N LEU A 48 10.60 16.41 6.89
CA LEU A 48 9.92 15.24 6.34
C LEU A 48 8.44 15.23 6.74
N LEU A 49 8.13 15.42 8.03
CA LEU A 49 6.74 15.45 8.51
C LEU A 49 5.95 16.63 7.94
N HIS A 50 6.60 17.79 7.74
CA HIS A 50 5.95 18.92 7.07
C HIS A 50 5.53 18.56 5.63
N ARG A 51 6.41 17.92 4.85
CA ARG A 51 6.13 17.44 3.50
C ARG A 51 4.98 16.43 3.48
N VAL A 52 5.00 15.45 4.40
CA VAL A 52 3.93 14.45 4.54
C VAL A 52 2.59 15.12 4.82
N ARG A 53 2.54 16.07 5.75
CA ARG A 53 1.30 16.79 6.09
C ARG A 53 0.73 17.57 4.92
N ALA A 54 1.55 18.12 4.05
CA ALA A 54 1.11 18.86 2.88
C ALA A 54 0.29 17.99 1.88
N ASP A 55 0.66 16.72 1.74
CA ASP A 55 0.04 15.79 0.79
C ASP A 55 -0.98 14.81 1.44
N LEU A 56 -1.12 14.83 2.78
CA LEU A 56 -1.90 13.81 3.49
C LEU A 56 -3.40 13.86 3.16
N GLY A 57 -3.95 15.05 2.88
CA GLY A 57 -5.34 15.20 2.46
C GLY A 57 -5.65 14.49 1.15
N ASP A 58 -4.75 14.59 0.16
CA ASP A 58 -4.88 13.88 -1.11
C ASP A 58 -4.76 12.36 -0.91
N SER A 59 -3.87 11.92 -0.02
CA SER A 59 -3.68 10.51 0.34
C SER A 59 -4.93 9.93 1.01
N VAL A 60 -5.52 10.65 1.98
CA VAL A 60 -6.79 10.28 2.63
C VAL A 60 -7.90 10.16 1.58
N SER A 61 -8.03 11.14 0.70
CA SER A 61 -9.04 11.14 -0.36
C SER A 61 -8.87 9.95 -1.32
N ALA A 62 -7.64 9.57 -1.65
CA ALA A 62 -7.37 8.40 -2.49
C ALA A 62 -7.81 7.09 -1.80
N VAL A 63 -7.47 6.92 -0.53
CA VAL A 63 -7.87 5.76 0.26
C VAL A 63 -9.39 5.71 0.42
N GLU A 64 -10.05 6.82 0.74
CA GLU A 64 -11.50 6.87 0.93
C GLU A 64 -12.28 6.58 -0.36
N ARG A 65 -11.81 7.02 -1.51
CA ARG A 65 -12.43 6.67 -2.81
C ARG A 65 -12.44 5.18 -3.06
N PHE A 66 -11.42 4.46 -2.60
CA PHE A 66 -11.35 3.00 -2.77
C PHE A 66 -11.98 2.25 -1.60
N TRP A 67 -11.60 2.55 -0.37
CA TRP A 67 -11.97 1.77 0.81
C TRP A 67 -13.25 2.23 1.49
N GLY A 68 -13.63 3.50 1.31
CA GLY A 68 -14.69 4.16 2.05
C GLY A 68 -14.16 4.91 3.28
N THR A 69 -15.07 5.45 4.08
CA THR A 69 -14.73 6.36 5.19
C THR A 69 -14.75 5.69 6.58
N ASP A 70 -15.20 4.42 6.66
CA ASP A 70 -15.36 3.68 7.92
C ASP A 70 -14.04 3.02 8.39
N TRP A 71 -13.09 3.87 8.83
CA TRP A 71 -11.82 3.47 9.42
C TRP A 71 -11.36 4.50 10.45
N THR A 72 -10.25 4.27 11.15
CA THR A 72 -9.79 5.15 12.23
C THR A 72 -9.79 6.62 11.84
N ARG A 73 -10.29 7.48 12.73
CA ARG A 73 -10.25 8.92 12.53
C ARG A 73 -8.91 9.54 12.92
N GLU A 74 -8.09 8.83 13.66
CA GLU A 74 -6.77 9.28 14.08
C GLU A 74 -5.69 8.68 13.19
N ILE A 75 -4.87 9.53 12.60
CA ILE A 75 -3.73 9.17 11.77
C ILE A 75 -2.47 9.65 12.49
N THR A 76 -1.66 8.70 12.96
CA THR A 76 -0.37 9.00 13.57
C THR A 76 0.75 8.69 12.57
N VAL A 77 1.63 9.67 12.33
CA VAL A 77 2.82 9.52 11.51
C VAL A 77 4.05 9.80 12.35
N VAL A 78 4.95 8.83 12.42
CA VAL A 78 6.21 8.91 13.18
C VAL A 78 7.37 8.98 12.19
N ALA A 79 8.19 10.02 12.26
CA ALA A 79 9.44 10.12 11.49
C ALA A 79 10.62 9.79 12.37
N THR A 80 11.45 8.83 11.94
CA THR A 80 12.63 8.37 12.69
C THR A 80 13.91 8.94 12.11
N GLY A 81 14.86 9.28 12.98
CA GLY A 81 16.16 9.80 12.58
C GLY A 81 17.21 8.72 12.33
N THR A 82 16.97 7.50 12.81
CA THR A 82 17.90 6.37 12.69
C THR A 82 17.17 5.06 12.37
N LEU A 83 17.87 4.11 11.74
CA LEU A 83 17.32 2.77 11.48
C LEU A 83 17.01 1.99 12.78
N ALA A 84 17.74 2.26 13.86
CA ALA A 84 17.44 1.65 15.15
C ALA A 84 16.10 2.14 15.72
N GLN A 85 15.84 3.45 15.66
CA GLN A 85 14.52 4.00 16.02
C GLN A 85 13.42 3.43 15.12
N PHE A 86 13.67 3.36 13.80
CA PHE A 86 12.71 2.78 12.85
C PHE A 86 12.37 1.33 13.23
N GLY A 87 13.39 0.50 13.48
CA GLY A 87 13.18 -0.89 13.90
C GLY A 87 12.37 -1.02 15.19
N THR A 88 12.63 -0.14 16.17
CA THR A 88 11.90 -0.14 17.45
C THR A 88 10.44 0.27 17.26
N GLU A 89 10.20 1.41 16.62
CA GLU A 89 8.84 1.96 16.41
C GLU A 89 7.98 1.10 15.51
N ALA A 90 8.61 0.44 14.54
CA ALA A 90 7.95 -0.44 13.58
C ALA A 90 7.88 -1.92 14.06
N HIS A 91 8.37 -2.23 15.25
CA HIS A 91 8.41 -3.60 15.81
C HIS A 91 9.11 -4.62 14.90
N LEU A 92 10.16 -4.19 14.19
CA LEU A 92 10.88 -5.01 13.23
C LEU A 92 11.89 -5.93 13.93
N ASP A 93 12.14 -7.10 13.34
CA ASP A 93 13.17 -8.01 13.83
C ASP A 93 14.57 -7.38 13.66
N PRO A 94 15.31 -7.10 14.75
CA PRO A 94 16.60 -6.44 14.67
C PRO A 94 17.69 -7.28 13.98
N ARG A 95 17.44 -8.58 13.74
CA ARG A 95 18.36 -9.48 13.02
C ARG A 95 18.26 -9.35 11.50
N ARG A 96 17.24 -8.66 10.98
CA ARG A 96 17.04 -8.43 9.53
C ARG A 96 17.48 -7.04 9.14
N GLN A 97 17.82 -6.88 7.86
CA GLN A 97 18.14 -5.57 7.29
C GLN A 97 16.86 -4.91 6.77
N TRP A 98 16.67 -3.64 7.14
CA TRP A 98 15.47 -2.86 6.83
C TRP A 98 15.79 -1.55 6.11
N GLY A 99 17.01 -1.43 5.56
CA GLY A 99 17.48 -0.20 4.93
C GLY A 99 16.80 0.16 3.61
N ASP A 100 16.12 -0.80 2.99
CA ASP A 100 15.37 -0.64 1.75
C ASP A 100 13.88 -0.30 1.97
N ILE A 101 13.43 -0.23 3.25
CA ILE A 101 12.05 0.13 3.59
C ILE A 101 11.97 1.64 3.85
N ALA A 102 11.03 2.32 3.17
CA ALA A 102 10.79 3.75 3.34
C ALA A 102 9.80 4.05 4.47
N ALA A 103 8.77 3.22 4.63
CA ALA A 103 7.76 3.35 5.67
C ALA A 103 7.11 2.00 5.97
N VAL A 104 6.33 1.95 7.06
CA VAL A 104 5.50 0.79 7.41
C VAL A 104 4.32 1.22 8.27
N ALA A 105 3.13 0.69 7.98
CA ALA A 105 1.97 0.85 8.84
C ALA A 105 1.93 -0.28 9.89
N VAL A 106 1.93 0.08 11.16
CA VAL A 106 1.91 -0.86 12.28
C VAL A 106 0.74 -0.61 13.22
N ALA A 107 0.41 -1.61 14.03
CA ALA A 107 -0.50 -1.51 15.16
C ALA A 107 0.04 -2.33 16.32
N ASP A 108 -0.16 -1.85 17.54
CA ASP A 108 0.28 -2.58 18.73
C ASP A 108 -0.62 -3.79 18.99
N GLN A 109 -1.92 -3.66 18.74
CA GLN A 109 -2.90 -4.74 18.88
C GLN A 109 -3.96 -4.64 17.77
N VAL A 110 -4.42 -5.80 17.29
CA VAL A 110 -5.52 -5.91 16.32
C VAL A 110 -6.51 -6.95 16.82
N ASP A 111 -7.74 -6.53 17.05
CA ASP A 111 -8.90 -7.40 17.29
C ASP A 111 -9.80 -7.37 16.04
N LEU A 112 -9.70 -8.40 15.21
CA LEU A 112 -10.50 -8.51 14.00
C LEU A 112 -11.99 -8.76 14.29
N ALA A 113 -12.31 -9.47 15.37
CA ALA A 113 -13.69 -9.77 15.74
C ALA A 113 -14.42 -8.51 16.24
N GLY A 114 -13.73 -7.72 17.08
CA GLY A 114 -14.23 -6.43 17.55
C GLY A 114 -14.04 -5.28 16.56
N ARG A 115 -13.34 -5.50 15.45
CA ARG A 115 -12.96 -4.49 14.47
C ARG A 115 -12.22 -3.30 15.09
N VAL A 116 -11.32 -3.59 16.03
CA VAL A 116 -10.53 -2.59 16.74
C VAL A 116 -9.05 -2.81 16.49
N ALA A 117 -8.32 -1.73 16.22
CA ALA A 117 -6.87 -1.72 16.21
C ALA A 117 -6.37 -0.55 17.06
N SER A 118 -5.45 -0.81 17.96
CA SER A 118 -4.87 0.19 18.86
C SER A 118 -3.39 0.43 18.54
N GLY A 119 -2.90 1.63 18.86
CA GLY A 119 -1.52 2.04 18.61
C GLY A 119 -1.16 2.06 17.11
N GLN A 120 -2.15 2.29 16.23
CA GLN A 120 -1.92 2.37 14.80
C GLN A 120 -1.08 3.60 14.45
N ARG A 121 -0.05 3.40 13.64
CA ARG A 121 0.80 4.47 13.15
C ARG A 121 1.51 4.09 11.85
N ILE A 122 1.85 5.11 11.06
CA ILE A 122 2.77 4.99 9.93
C ILE A 122 4.14 5.43 10.44
N VAL A 123 5.14 4.56 10.35
CA VAL A 123 6.51 4.84 10.75
C VAL A 123 7.36 5.05 9.51
N LEU A 124 7.98 6.23 9.39
CA LEU A 124 8.86 6.60 8.29
C LEU A 124 10.31 6.30 8.65
N ALA A 125 11.01 5.58 7.78
CA ALA A 125 12.44 5.33 7.91
C ALA A 125 13.25 6.60 7.60
N PRO A 126 14.51 6.72 8.07
CA PRO A 126 15.36 7.89 7.82
C PRO A 126 15.54 8.21 6.33
N GLY A 127 15.59 7.17 5.47
CA GLY A 127 15.73 7.30 4.02
C GLY A 127 14.53 7.96 3.32
N ALA A 128 13.36 7.98 3.94
CA ALA A 128 12.18 8.65 3.39
C ALA A 128 12.40 10.16 3.20
N ALA A 129 13.28 10.77 3.99
CA ALA A 129 13.62 12.18 3.87
C ALA A 129 14.32 12.55 2.53
N ASP A 130 14.95 11.58 1.86
CA ASP A 130 15.65 11.75 0.58
C ASP A 130 14.75 11.51 -0.65
N MET A 131 13.54 11.06 -0.44
CA MET A 131 12.59 10.79 -1.52
C MET A 131 12.06 12.09 -2.13
N SER A 132 11.72 12.04 -3.42
CA SER A 132 10.92 13.10 -4.05
C SER A 132 9.53 13.18 -3.42
N ASP A 133 8.86 14.35 -3.54
CA ASP A 133 7.50 14.50 -2.99
C ASP A 133 6.52 13.51 -3.60
N SER A 134 6.63 13.24 -4.91
CA SER A 134 5.79 12.25 -5.59
C SER A 134 6.01 10.83 -5.07
N ALA A 135 7.25 10.42 -4.84
CA ALA A 135 7.57 9.11 -4.29
C ALA A 135 7.12 9.00 -2.81
N LEU A 136 7.33 10.06 -2.02
CA LEU A 136 6.88 10.12 -0.64
C LEU A 136 5.35 10.01 -0.53
N ARG A 137 4.60 10.71 -1.40
CA ARG A 137 3.15 10.61 -1.46
C ARG A 137 2.69 9.20 -1.76
N ILE A 138 3.31 8.51 -2.73
CA ILE A 138 3.00 7.11 -3.04
C ILE A 138 3.19 6.24 -1.79
N VAL A 139 4.33 6.35 -1.12
CA VAL A 139 4.62 5.59 0.11
C VAL A 139 3.59 5.87 1.19
N VAL A 140 3.32 7.14 1.49
CA VAL A 140 2.35 7.52 2.53
C VAL A 140 0.94 7.05 2.20
N THR A 141 0.51 7.15 0.94
CA THR A 141 -0.82 6.67 0.51
C THR A 141 -0.94 5.15 0.64
N HIS A 142 0.11 4.42 0.27
CA HIS A 142 0.20 2.96 0.41
C HIS A 142 0.06 2.54 1.88
N GLU A 143 0.84 3.13 2.77
CA GLU A 143 0.78 2.82 4.20
C GLU A 143 -0.56 3.24 4.83
N LEU A 144 -1.13 4.34 4.35
CA LEU A 144 -2.43 4.81 4.79
C LEU A 144 -3.55 3.84 4.40
N PHE A 145 -3.44 3.20 3.22
CA PHE A 145 -4.37 2.13 2.83
C PHE A 145 -4.28 0.95 3.81
N HIS A 146 -3.08 0.48 4.16
CA HIS A 146 -2.92 -0.58 5.16
C HIS A 146 -3.48 -0.19 6.53
N LEU A 147 -3.32 1.06 6.94
CA LEU A 147 -3.91 1.56 8.18
C LEU A 147 -5.45 1.55 8.12
N ALA A 148 -6.03 2.00 7.01
CA ALA A 148 -7.48 2.01 6.80
C ALA A 148 -8.08 0.60 6.73
N ALA A 149 -7.41 -0.31 6.03
CA ALA A 149 -7.88 -1.68 5.82
C ALA A 149 -7.60 -2.61 7.01
N ARG A 150 -6.87 -2.16 8.04
CA ARG A 150 -6.33 -2.99 9.13
C ARG A 150 -7.33 -3.95 9.75
N THR A 151 -8.49 -3.46 10.17
CA THR A 151 -9.52 -4.26 10.82
C THR A 151 -10.38 -5.08 9.86
N GLY A 152 -10.24 -4.84 8.57
CA GLY A 152 -10.91 -5.56 7.49
C GLY A 152 -10.01 -6.56 6.77
N THR A 153 -8.75 -6.75 7.23
CA THR A 153 -7.76 -7.63 6.61
C THR A 153 -7.32 -8.71 7.59
N ALA A 154 -7.44 -9.98 7.19
CA ALA A 154 -7.00 -11.13 7.98
C ALA A 154 -5.47 -11.14 8.12
N LEU A 155 -4.96 -11.72 9.22
CA LEU A 155 -3.52 -11.82 9.47
C LEU A 155 -2.81 -12.79 8.51
N ASP A 156 -3.55 -13.73 7.96
CA ASP A 156 -3.13 -14.74 7.00
C ASP A 156 -3.58 -14.43 5.56
N ALA A 157 -4.03 -13.21 5.30
CA ALA A 157 -4.42 -12.75 3.96
C ALA A 157 -3.25 -12.90 2.97
N PRO A 158 -3.51 -13.23 1.69
CA PRO A 158 -2.50 -13.24 0.65
C PRO A 158 -1.79 -11.89 0.54
N ARG A 159 -0.53 -11.84 0.94
CA ARG A 159 0.25 -10.59 1.04
C ARG A 159 0.38 -9.90 -0.31
N TRP A 160 0.64 -10.67 -1.38
CA TRP A 160 0.74 -10.11 -2.72
C TRP A 160 -0.53 -9.34 -3.13
N LEU A 161 -1.71 -9.80 -2.71
CA LEU A 161 -2.97 -9.11 -3.05
C LEU A 161 -3.17 -7.86 -2.20
N THR A 162 -2.83 -7.91 -0.91
CA THR A 162 -2.91 -6.73 -0.05
C THR A 162 -1.96 -5.63 -0.49
N GLU A 163 -0.72 -5.98 -0.85
CA GLU A 163 0.28 -5.05 -1.39
C GLU A 163 -0.11 -4.51 -2.76
N GLY A 164 -0.58 -5.38 -3.66
CA GLY A 164 -1.01 -4.98 -4.99
C GLY A 164 -2.17 -3.98 -4.98
N VAL A 165 -3.11 -4.14 -4.04
CA VAL A 165 -4.22 -3.20 -3.88
C VAL A 165 -3.75 -1.90 -3.21
N ALA A 166 -2.86 -1.95 -2.23
CA ALA A 166 -2.26 -0.76 -1.64
C ALA A 166 -1.54 0.08 -2.71
N ASP A 167 -0.76 -0.57 -3.57
CA ASP A 167 -0.11 0.07 -4.71
C ASP A 167 -1.11 0.59 -5.76
N PHE A 168 -2.22 -0.11 -5.99
CA PHE A 168 -3.28 0.37 -6.89
C PHE A 168 -3.90 1.68 -6.39
N VAL A 169 -4.10 1.81 -5.09
CA VAL A 169 -4.63 3.05 -4.48
C VAL A 169 -3.61 4.18 -4.51
N ALA A 170 -2.32 3.87 -4.36
CA ALA A 170 -1.27 4.84 -4.16
C ALA A 170 -0.59 5.32 -5.44
N ARG A 171 -0.40 4.43 -6.43
CA ARG A 171 0.45 4.72 -7.60
C ARG A 171 -0.38 5.25 -8.77
N PRO A 172 0.12 6.23 -9.53
CA PRO A 172 -0.51 6.64 -10.78
C PRO A 172 -0.44 5.50 -11.80
N PRO A 173 -1.43 5.37 -12.70
CA PRO A 173 -1.38 4.39 -13.78
C PRO A 173 -0.12 4.57 -14.63
N ALA A 174 0.54 3.45 -14.97
CA ALA A 174 1.71 3.43 -15.84
C ALA A 174 1.63 2.24 -16.82
N PRO A 175 2.20 2.34 -18.03
CA PRO A 175 2.23 1.22 -18.96
C PRO A 175 2.95 0.00 -18.36
N VAL A 176 2.46 -1.20 -18.66
CA VAL A 176 3.14 -2.44 -18.31
C VAL A 176 4.39 -2.57 -19.21
N PRO A 177 5.61 -2.74 -18.64
CA PRO A 177 6.81 -2.91 -19.43
C PRO A 177 6.74 -4.17 -20.29
N ARG A 178 7.33 -4.11 -21.50
CA ARG A 178 7.35 -5.27 -22.40
C ARG A 178 8.02 -6.51 -21.79
N THR A 179 9.03 -6.31 -20.94
CA THR A 179 9.74 -7.38 -20.22
C THR A 179 8.86 -8.14 -19.22
N ALA A 180 7.82 -7.49 -18.70
CA ALA A 180 6.89 -8.10 -17.77
C ALA A 180 5.87 -9.04 -18.42
N ARG A 181 5.73 -8.95 -19.76
CA ARG A 181 4.75 -9.72 -20.54
C ARG A 181 5.12 -11.19 -20.73
N ALA A 182 6.36 -11.56 -20.42
CA ALA A 182 6.84 -12.94 -20.57
C ALA A 182 6.31 -13.89 -19.50
N ASP A 183 5.96 -13.38 -18.32
CA ASP A 183 5.45 -14.17 -17.21
C ASP A 183 3.97 -13.84 -16.96
N THR A 184 3.10 -14.76 -17.36
CA THR A 184 1.65 -14.64 -17.24
C THR A 184 1.06 -15.37 -16.04
N ALA A 185 1.88 -15.98 -15.17
CA ALA A 185 1.40 -16.58 -13.93
C ALA A 185 0.74 -15.51 -13.02
N LEU A 186 -0.17 -15.92 -12.15
CA LEU A 186 -0.69 -15.00 -11.12
C LEU A 186 0.42 -14.68 -10.11
N PRO A 187 0.45 -13.45 -9.54
CA PRO A 187 1.37 -13.10 -8.47
C PRO A 187 1.18 -14.00 -7.24
N THR A 188 2.26 -14.21 -6.49
CA THR A 188 2.27 -15.00 -5.26
C THR A 188 3.06 -14.29 -4.17
N ASP A 189 2.89 -14.72 -2.90
CA ASP A 189 3.69 -14.21 -1.78
C ASP A 189 5.19 -14.54 -1.95
N ALA A 190 5.51 -15.66 -2.60
CA ALA A 190 6.88 -16.03 -2.89
C ALA A 190 7.61 -15.04 -3.83
N ASP A 191 6.86 -14.34 -4.70
CA ASP A 191 7.42 -13.29 -5.56
C ASP A 191 7.89 -12.09 -4.74
N LEU A 192 7.19 -11.79 -3.64
CA LEU A 192 7.53 -10.69 -2.73
C LEU A 192 8.71 -11.04 -1.81
N ASP A 193 9.00 -12.32 -1.62
CA ASP A 193 10.11 -12.81 -0.77
C ASP A 193 11.44 -12.91 -1.52
N GLN A 194 11.43 -12.68 -2.85
CA GLN A 194 12.65 -12.71 -3.66
C GLN A 194 13.61 -11.58 -3.24
N PRO A 195 14.93 -11.77 -3.34
CA PRO A 195 15.88 -10.72 -3.03
C PRO A 195 16.02 -9.70 -4.18
N GLY A 196 16.42 -8.47 -3.84
CA GLY A 196 16.83 -7.46 -4.81
C GLY A 196 15.78 -7.10 -5.88
N PRO A 197 16.17 -6.96 -7.15
CA PRO A 197 15.27 -6.50 -8.23
C PRO A 197 14.07 -7.42 -8.48
N GLN A 198 14.19 -8.72 -8.18
CA GLN A 198 13.10 -9.68 -8.34
C GLN A 198 11.93 -9.35 -7.38
N ARG A 199 12.23 -8.90 -6.16
CA ARG A 199 11.21 -8.42 -5.21
C ARG A 199 10.42 -7.26 -5.81
N SER A 200 11.10 -6.25 -6.37
CA SER A 200 10.45 -5.11 -7.01
C SER A 200 9.52 -5.55 -8.14
N THR A 201 9.97 -6.53 -8.95
CA THR A 201 9.14 -7.12 -9.99
C THR A 201 7.90 -7.81 -9.40
N GLY A 202 8.03 -8.50 -8.26
CA GLY A 202 6.91 -9.13 -7.54
C GLY A 202 5.85 -8.10 -7.13
N TYR A 203 6.26 -6.98 -6.54
CA TYR A 203 5.36 -5.87 -6.19
C TYR A 203 4.71 -5.25 -7.44
N ASP A 204 5.47 -5.00 -8.49
CA ASP A 204 4.92 -4.47 -9.74
C ASP A 204 3.88 -5.41 -10.35
N ARG A 205 4.12 -6.73 -10.34
CA ARG A 205 3.15 -7.74 -10.82
C ARG A 205 1.88 -7.74 -9.98
N ALA A 206 1.98 -7.65 -8.66
CA ALA A 206 0.84 -7.54 -7.76
C ALA A 206 0.01 -6.26 -8.05
N TRP A 207 0.68 -5.14 -8.26
CA TRP A 207 0.06 -3.89 -8.67
C TRP A 207 -0.63 -3.99 -10.03
N TRP A 208 0.02 -4.58 -11.05
CA TRP A 208 -0.60 -4.76 -12.37
C TRP A 208 -1.81 -5.68 -12.30
N PHE A 209 -1.76 -6.72 -11.46
CA PHE A 209 -2.92 -7.58 -11.25
C PHE A 209 -4.11 -6.80 -10.65
N ALA A 210 -3.89 -5.98 -9.65
CA ALA A 210 -4.93 -5.13 -9.09
C ALA A 210 -5.51 -4.17 -10.16
N ARG A 211 -4.66 -3.59 -11.00
CA ARG A 211 -5.09 -2.77 -12.15
C ARG A 211 -5.91 -3.58 -13.16
N PHE A 212 -5.44 -4.76 -13.53
CA PHE A 212 -6.18 -5.66 -14.42
C PHE A 212 -7.59 -5.93 -13.90
N VAL A 213 -7.71 -6.26 -12.61
CA VAL A 213 -9.03 -6.51 -12.02
C VAL A 213 -9.89 -5.25 -12.05
N ALA A 214 -9.33 -4.09 -11.74
CA ALA A 214 -10.07 -2.83 -11.80
C ALA A 214 -10.50 -2.47 -13.23
N ASP A 215 -9.64 -2.69 -14.23
CA ASP A 215 -9.93 -2.43 -15.65
C ASP A 215 -11.01 -3.39 -16.19
N ALA A 216 -10.93 -4.69 -15.84
CA ALA A 216 -11.80 -5.73 -16.39
C ALA A 216 -13.15 -5.87 -15.64
N TYR A 217 -13.17 -5.58 -14.32
CA TYR A 217 -14.33 -5.83 -13.45
C TYR A 217 -14.78 -4.60 -12.64
N GLY A 218 -14.15 -3.45 -12.88
CA GLY A 218 -14.39 -2.21 -12.14
C GLY A 218 -13.70 -2.17 -10.78
N VAL A 219 -13.55 -0.97 -10.23
CA VAL A 219 -12.95 -0.74 -8.89
C VAL A 219 -13.75 -1.46 -7.80
N ASP A 220 -15.07 -1.52 -7.92
CA ASP A 220 -15.92 -2.27 -6.98
C ASP A 220 -15.68 -3.79 -7.07
N GLY A 221 -15.34 -4.31 -8.27
CA GLY A 221 -14.91 -5.69 -8.47
C GLY A 221 -13.62 -5.99 -7.71
N LEU A 222 -12.64 -5.10 -7.82
CA LEU A 222 -11.39 -5.22 -7.07
C LEU A 222 -11.62 -5.17 -5.55
N ARG A 223 -12.47 -4.24 -5.07
CA ARG A 223 -12.82 -4.14 -3.65
C ARG A 223 -13.51 -5.41 -3.14
N ARG A 224 -14.46 -5.97 -3.91
CA ARG A 224 -15.11 -7.25 -3.56
C ARG A 224 -14.10 -8.39 -3.50
N LEU A 225 -13.19 -8.48 -4.49
CA LEU A 225 -12.15 -9.51 -4.49
C LEU A 225 -11.26 -9.37 -3.24
N TYR A 226 -10.79 -8.17 -2.91
CA TYR A 226 -10.01 -7.92 -1.69
C TYR A 226 -10.76 -8.40 -0.44
N THR A 227 -12.00 -8.00 -0.28
CA THR A 227 -12.79 -8.35 0.90
C THR A 227 -12.99 -9.87 1.02
N ARG A 228 -13.21 -10.57 -0.10
CA ARG A 228 -13.43 -12.02 -0.13
C ARG A 228 -12.14 -12.83 0.03
N ALA A 229 -11.02 -12.35 -0.50
CA ALA A 229 -9.74 -13.06 -0.49
C ALA A 229 -8.84 -12.65 0.68
N CYS A 230 -9.06 -11.49 1.29
CA CYS A 230 -8.19 -10.94 2.33
C CYS A 230 -8.92 -10.61 3.63
N GLY A 231 -10.25 -10.60 3.66
CA GLY A 231 -11.02 -10.26 4.86
C GLY A 231 -10.96 -11.35 5.94
N PRO A 232 -11.35 -11.04 7.19
CA PRO A 232 -11.41 -12.02 8.26
C PRO A 232 -12.29 -13.24 7.89
N GLY A 233 -11.74 -14.44 7.98
CA GLY A 233 -12.41 -15.66 7.56
C GLY A 233 -12.54 -15.80 6.04
N HIS A 234 -11.62 -15.20 5.29
CA HIS A 234 -11.61 -15.22 3.82
C HIS A 234 -11.64 -16.63 3.23
N ALA A 235 -12.16 -16.73 2.02
CA ALA A 235 -12.12 -17.96 1.23
C ALA A 235 -10.73 -18.14 0.57
N ASP A 236 -10.48 -19.33 0.03
CA ASP A 236 -9.37 -19.51 -0.91
C ASP A 236 -9.55 -18.62 -2.15
N LEU A 237 -8.45 -18.33 -2.83
CA LEU A 237 -8.46 -17.39 -3.96
C LEU A 237 -9.44 -17.81 -5.07
N GLY A 238 -9.53 -19.10 -5.39
CA GLY A 238 -10.42 -19.58 -6.46
C GLY A 238 -11.89 -19.36 -6.12
N THR A 239 -12.28 -19.58 -4.86
CA THR A 239 -13.62 -19.29 -4.36
C THR A 239 -13.88 -17.79 -4.31
N ALA A 240 -12.94 -16.99 -3.80
CA ALA A 240 -13.06 -15.54 -3.77
C ALA A 240 -13.22 -14.93 -5.17
N VAL A 241 -12.49 -15.43 -6.16
CA VAL A 241 -12.60 -15.02 -7.57
C VAL A 241 -14.01 -15.32 -8.12
N ARG A 242 -14.52 -16.53 -7.91
CA ARG A 242 -15.89 -16.88 -8.37
C ARG A 242 -16.94 -15.98 -7.74
N GLU A 243 -16.86 -15.74 -6.44
CA GLU A 243 -17.85 -14.95 -5.71
C GLU A 243 -17.77 -13.45 -6.01
N ALA A 244 -16.57 -12.91 -6.18
CA ALA A 244 -16.36 -11.48 -6.38
C ALA A 244 -16.46 -11.05 -7.86
N LEU A 245 -15.98 -11.89 -8.78
CA LEU A 245 -15.79 -11.54 -10.19
C LEU A 245 -16.69 -12.35 -11.14
N GLY A 246 -17.32 -13.44 -10.67
CA GLY A 246 -18.22 -14.28 -11.48
C GLY A 246 -17.53 -15.17 -12.51
N VAL A 247 -16.21 -15.39 -12.37
CA VAL A 247 -15.41 -16.24 -13.26
C VAL A 247 -14.62 -17.26 -12.46
N ASP A 248 -14.17 -18.35 -13.10
CA ASP A 248 -13.28 -19.30 -12.46
C ASP A 248 -11.79 -18.86 -12.59
N SER A 249 -10.91 -19.58 -11.89
CA SER A 249 -9.48 -19.25 -11.86
C SER A 249 -8.79 -19.41 -13.23
N VAL A 250 -9.28 -20.32 -14.08
CA VAL A 250 -8.71 -20.56 -15.42
C VAL A 250 -9.07 -19.40 -16.33
N GLU A 251 -10.32 -18.96 -16.31
CA GLU A 251 -10.78 -17.80 -17.07
C GLU A 251 -10.10 -16.51 -16.59
N LEU A 252 -9.97 -16.31 -15.26
CA LEU A 252 -9.25 -15.17 -14.71
C LEU A 252 -7.81 -15.12 -15.23
N GLN A 253 -7.09 -16.26 -15.17
CA GLN A 253 -5.70 -16.34 -15.63
C GLN A 253 -5.57 -16.07 -17.14
N SER A 254 -6.49 -16.59 -17.93
CA SER A 254 -6.52 -16.31 -19.37
C SER A 254 -6.73 -14.84 -19.68
N ARG A 255 -7.67 -14.18 -18.98
CA ARG A 255 -7.92 -12.73 -19.13
C ARG A 255 -6.74 -11.90 -18.65
N TRP A 256 -6.10 -12.31 -17.55
CA TRP A 256 -4.88 -11.68 -17.04
C TRP A 256 -3.74 -11.74 -18.05
N ALA A 257 -3.49 -12.91 -18.62
CA ALA A 257 -2.46 -13.09 -19.64
C ALA A 257 -2.74 -12.20 -20.88
N ALA A 258 -3.99 -12.15 -21.33
CA ALA A 258 -4.40 -11.28 -22.44
C ALA A 258 -4.19 -9.80 -22.11
N TRP A 259 -4.56 -9.34 -20.91
CA TRP A 259 -4.38 -7.96 -20.46
C TRP A 259 -2.90 -7.55 -20.39
N LEU A 260 -2.01 -8.46 -19.94
CA LEU A 260 -0.56 -8.21 -19.90
C LEU A 260 0.05 -8.02 -21.31
N THR A 261 -0.47 -8.72 -22.28
CA THR A 261 0.09 -8.73 -23.66
C THR A 261 -0.54 -7.66 -24.57
N GLY A 262 -1.72 -7.18 -24.23
CA GLY A 262 -2.60 -6.20 -24.84
C GLY A 262 -2.31 -5.07 -25.35
#